data_62231a7cb2e142b0eb519f9ca786ff82
#
_entry.id   62231a7cb2e142b0eb519f9ca786ff82
#
_cell.length_a   1.000
_cell.length_b   1.000
_cell.length_c   1.000
_cell.angle_alpha   90.00
_cell.angle_beta   90.00
_cell.angle_gamma   90.00
#
_symmetry.space_group_name_H-M   'P 1'
#
loop_
_entity.id
_entity.type
_entity.pdbx_description
1 polymer ?
#
loop_
_entity_poly.entity_id
_entity_poly.type
_entity_poly.pdbx_seq_one_letter_code
_entity_poly.pdbx_strand_id
1 'polypeptide(L)'
;EKIWQPLGARDAFFFVDKLGGMVHTDCCMWASIRDIVRVGEMLMHKGAFKGSQIIPAGWVDEMIKPSKANVNYGMQLWIGKEFVEYRPYDPSTTIFANYHSEPFQADDVFFLDGLGKKRLYVVPSKSLVILRTGPNSSEWDDSKLPNLLIGALN
;
A
#
# COMPACT_ATOMS: atom_id res chain seq x y z
N GLU A 1 4.41 -1.87 -18.91
CA GLU A 1 5.74 -1.89 -19.50
C GLU A 1 6.80 -1.22 -18.62
N LYS A 2 6.57 0.05 -18.20
CA LYS A 2 7.62 0.84 -17.49
C LYS A 2 7.86 0.47 -16.02
N ILE A 3 6.94 -0.21 -15.37
CA ILE A 3 7.07 -0.63 -13.97
C ILE A 3 6.99 -2.16 -13.88
N TRP A 4 5.93 -2.75 -14.41
CA TRP A 4 5.60 -4.15 -14.23
C TRP A 4 6.65 -5.11 -14.83
N GLN A 5 7.08 -4.84 -16.06
CA GLN A 5 8.12 -5.64 -16.74
C GLN A 5 9.50 -5.52 -16.05
N PRO A 6 10.01 -4.31 -15.71
CA PRO A 6 11.27 -4.19 -14.95
C PRO A 6 11.27 -4.89 -13.60
N LEU A 7 10.11 -5.05 -12.95
CA LEU A 7 9.98 -5.86 -11.75
C LEU A 7 10.10 -7.37 -12.01
N GLY A 8 10.16 -7.79 -13.29
CA GLY A 8 10.11 -9.20 -13.67
C GLY A 8 8.79 -9.86 -13.27
N ALA A 9 7.74 -9.08 -13.18
CA ALA A 9 6.40 -9.53 -12.86
C ALA A 9 5.76 -10.26 -14.05
N ARG A 10 4.90 -11.24 -13.74
CA ARG A 10 4.12 -11.97 -14.73
C ARG A 10 2.97 -11.11 -15.25
N ASP A 11 2.20 -11.67 -16.19
CA ASP A 11 1.02 -11.00 -16.69
C ASP A 11 0.04 -10.65 -15.56
N ALA A 12 -0.50 -9.46 -15.64
CA ALA A 12 -1.59 -8.98 -14.80
C ALA A 12 -2.83 -8.74 -15.67
N PHE A 13 -3.98 -8.97 -15.08
CA PHE A 13 -5.25 -8.80 -15.77
C PHE A 13 -6.01 -7.62 -15.18
N PHE A 14 -6.61 -6.82 -16.03
CA PHE A 14 -7.45 -5.71 -15.65
C PHE A 14 -8.85 -5.90 -16.22
N PHE A 15 -9.84 -5.45 -15.49
CA PHE A 15 -11.18 -5.38 -16.02
C PHE A 15 -11.32 -4.22 -17.01
N VAL A 16 -12.12 -4.45 -18.03
CA VAL A 16 -12.60 -3.42 -18.95
C VAL A 16 -14.11 -3.33 -18.83
N ASP A 17 -14.66 -2.16 -19.07
CA ASP A 17 -16.11 -1.92 -18.99
C ASP A 17 -16.89 -2.68 -20.08
N LYS A 18 -16.27 -2.87 -21.25
CA LYS A 18 -16.82 -3.62 -22.38
C LYS A 18 -15.71 -4.07 -23.32
N LEU A 19 -16.01 -4.97 -24.23
CA LEU A 19 -15.05 -5.40 -25.25
C LEU A 19 -14.56 -4.21 -26.07
N GLY A 20 -13.23 -4.02 -26.11
CA GLY A 20 -12.58 -2.84 -26.75
C GLY A 20 -12.71 -1.54 -25.94
N GLY A 21 -13.21 -1.59 -24.71
CA GLY A 21 -13.35 -0.45 -23.83
C GLY A 21 -12.07 -0.08 -23.07
N MET A 22 -12.20 0.86 -22.16
CA MET A 22 -11.09 1.34 -21.36
C MET A 22 -10.83 0.41 -20.16
N VAL A 23 -9.57 0.32 -19.75
CA VAL A 23 -9.15 -0.40 -18.56
C VAL A 23 -9.55 0.41 -17.33
N HIS A 24 -10.12 -0.26 -16.32
CA HIS A 24 -10.31 0.31 -15.00
C HIS A 24 -8.94 0.49 -14.32
N THR A 25 -8.55 1.74 -14.07
CA THR A 25 -7.27 2.07 -13.44
C THR A 25 -7.40 2.38 -11.94
N ASP A 26 -8.61 2.54 -11.48
CA ASP A 26 -8.99 2.80 -10.09
C ASP A 26 -9.14 1.51 -9.26
N CYS A 27 -9.38 0.38 -9.93
CA CYS A 27 -9.56 -0.91 -9.27
C CYS A 27 -9.17 -2.11 -10.16
N CYS A 28 -9.36 -3.26 -9.59
CA CYS A 28 -9.71 -4.51 -10.30
C CYS A 28 -8.55 -5.10 -11.11
N MET A 29 -7.32 -4.89 -10.62
CA MET A 29 -6.14 -5.60 -11.14
C MET A 29 -6.02 -6.98 -10.46
N TRP A 30 -5.83 -7.99 -11.27
CA TRP A 30 -5.52 -9.35 -10.84
C TRP A 30 -4.06 -9.65 -11.16
N ALA A 31 -3.29 -9.96 -10.14
CA ALA A 31 -1.89 -10.30 -10.28
C ALA A 31 -1.49 -11.37 -9.27
N SER A 32 -0.35 -11.99 -9.47
CA SER A 32 0.18 -12.95 -8.48
C SER A 32 0.56 -12.22 -7.19
N ILE A 33 0.40 -12.91 -6.06
CA ILE A 33 0.80 -12.42 -4.72
C ILE A 33 2.27 -11.95 -4.74
N ARG A 34 3.16 -12.75 -5.36
CA ARG A 34 4.59 -12.44 -5.45
C ARG A 34 4.86 -11.16 -6.23
N ASP A 35 4.09 -10.90 -7.27
CA ASP A 35 4.30 -9.71 -8.10
C ASP A 35 3.82 -8.43 -7.39
N ILE A 36 2.75 -8.53 -6.59
CA ILE A 36 2.33 -7.42 -5.72
C ILE A 36 3.39 -7.14 -4.64
N VAL A 37 3.99 -8.17 -4.03
CA VAL A 37 5.06 -7.98 -3.04
C VAL A 37 6.28 -7.31 -3.66
N ARG A 38 6.64 -7.58 -4.93
CA ARG A 38 7.71 -6.87 -5.64
C ARG A 38 7.47 -5.37 -5.76
N VAL A 39 6.21 -4.96 -5.91
CA VAL A 39 5.86 -3.52 -5.86
C VAL A 39 6.18 -2.94 -4.49
N GLY A 40 5.82 -3.63 -3.42
CA GLY A 40 6.17 -3.22 -2.05
C GLY A 40 7.69 -3.14 -1.83
N GLU A 41 8.43 -4.14 -2.32
CA GLU A 41 9.89 -4.17 -2.24
C GLU A 41 10.52 -3.00 -3.01
N MET A 42 10.04 -2.70 -4.21
CA MET A 42 10.46 -1.54 -4.97
C MET A 42 10.20 -0.24 -4.20
N LEU A 43 9.02 -0.06 -3.64
CA LEU A 43 8.68 1.12 -2.83
C LEU A 43 9.55 1.21 -1.57
N MET A 44 9.80 0.10 -0.88
CA MET A 44 10.68 0.02 0.28
C MET A 44 12.10 0.51 -0.04
N HIS A 45 12.59 0.21 -1.23
CA HIS A 45 13.90 0.64 -1.72
C HIS A 45 13.87 1.92 -2.56
N LYS A 46 12.91 2.82 -2.27
CA LYS A 46 12.79 4.12 -2.95
C LYS A 46 12.77 4.02 -4.47
N GLY A 47 12.01 3.09 -4.99
CA GLY A 47 11.83 2.89 -6.42
C GLY A 47 12.88 2.02 -7.09
N ALA A 48 13.84 1.48 -6.35
CA ALA A 48 14.81 0.52 -6.86
C ALA A 48 14.35 -0.94 -6.66
N PHE A 49 14.68 -1.80 -7.60
CA PHE A 49 14.46 -3.24 -7.50
C PHE A 49 15.61 -4.00 -8.14
N LYS A 50 16.21 -4.95 -7.41
CA LYS A 50 17.36 -5.76 -7.87
C LYS A 50 18.50 -4.93 -8.48
N GLY A 51 18.82 -3.81 -7.86
CA GLY A 51 19.91 -2.93 -8.29
C GLY A 51 19.57 -1.97 -9.43
N SER A 52 18.36 -1.99 -9.97
CA SER A 52 17.90 -1.09 -11.02
C SER A 52 16.91 -0.06 -10.46
N GLN A 53 17.08 1.22 -10.76
CA GLN A 53 16.13 2.27 -10.43
C GLN A 53 14.98 2.23 -11.44
N ILE A 54 13.77 1.86 -10.98
CA ILE A 54 12.55 1.71 -11.82
C ILE A 54 11.75 3.02 -11.83
N ILE A 55 11.57 3.63 -10.66
CA ILE A 55 10.98 4.96 -10.52
C ILE A 55 11.93 5.86 -9.75
N PRO A 56 11.98 7.17 -10.02
CA PRO A 56 12.91 8.07 -9.33
C PRO A 56 12.72 8.04 -7.80
N ALA A 57 13.80 7.97 -7.03
CA ALA A 57 13.75 7.92 -5.58
C ALA A 57 12.98 9.11 -4.98
N GLY A 58 13.20 10.32 -5.48
CA GLY A 58 12.48 11.51 -5.05
C GLY A 58 10.97 11.43 -5.30
N TRP A 59 10.52 10.63 -6.28
CA TRP A 59 9.09 10.42 -6.50
C TRP A 59 8.44 9.59 -5.40
N VAL A 60 9.12 8.54 -4.91
CA VAL A 60 8.62 7.77 -3.76
C VAL A 60 8.55 8.64 -2.52
N ASP A 61 9.55 9.47 -2.29
CA ASP A 61 9.54 10.43 -1.17
C ASP A 61 8.35 11.41 -1.28
N GLU A 62 7.99 11.85 -2.49
CA GLU A 62 6.78 12.67 -2.71
C GLU A 62 5.48 11.88 -2.45
N MET A 63 5.43 10.60 -2.86
CA MET A 63 4.23 9.76 -2.69
C MET A 63 3.85 9.56 -1.22
N ILE A 64 4.83 9.51 -0.31
CA ILE A 64 4.62 9.31 1.13
C ILE A 64 4.53 10.63 1.92
N LYS A 65 4.52 11.77 1.26
CA LYS A 65 4.28 13.06 1.94
C LYS A 65 2.79 13.22 2.27
N PRO A 66 2.45 13.65 3.47
CA PRO A 66 1.08 14.01 3.83
C PRO A 66 0.48 15.03 2.87
N SER A 67 -0.76 14.82 2.46
CA SER A 67 -1.50 15.83 1.72
C SER A 67 -2.03 16.92 2.64
N LYS A 68 -2.34 18.09 2.07
CA LYS A 68 -2.97 19.18 2.87
C LYS A 68 -4.36 18.81 3.38
N ALA A 69 -5.07 17.95 2.68
CA ALA A 69 -6.43 17.54 3.02
C ALA A 69 -6.45 16.39 4.04
N ASN A 70 -5.43 15.55 4.06
CA ASN A 70 -5.37 14.38 4.96
C ASN A 70 -3.92 14.09 5.31
N VAL A 71 -3.55 14.28 6.58
CA VAL A 71 -2.19 14.04 7.10
C VAL A 71 -1.77 12.58 7.06
N ASN A 72 -2.71 11.66 6.96
CA ASN A 72 -2.47 10.24 6.86
C ASN A 72 -2.51 9.71 5.43
N TYR A 73 -2.59 10.58 4.41
CA TYR A 73 -2.70 10.16 3.02
C TYR A 73 -1.83 11.03 2.10
N GLY A 74 -0.97 10.35 1.34
CA GLY A 74 -0.14 10.94 0.30
C GLY A 74 -0.69 10.69 -1.10
N MET A 75 0.16 10.34 -2.04
CA MET A 75 -0.25 9.99 -3.41
C MET A 75 -0.53 8.48 -3.49
N GLN A 76 -1.79 8.09 -3.35
CA GLN A 76 -2.27 6.69 -3.37
C GLN A 76 -1.67 5.80 -2.26
N LEU A 77 -1.06 6.40 -1.23
CA LEU A 77 -0.47 5.70 -0.11
C LEU A 77 -1.02 6.24 1.21
N TRP A 78 -1.42 5.35 2.09
CA TRP A 78 -1.69 5.68 3.48
C TRP A 78 -0.37 5.79 4.25
N ILE A 79 -0.30 6.75 5.17
CA ILE A 79 0.88 7.06 5.96
C ILE A 79 0.57 6.71 7.41
N GLY A 80 1.40 5.86 8.01
CA GLY A 80 1.19 5.35 9.37
C GLY A 80 1.43 6.38 10.47
N LYS A 81 2.31 7.36 10.23
CA LYS A 81 2.62 8.42 11.20
C LYS A 81 1.42 9.32 11.47
N GLU A 82 1.40 9.93 12.65
CA GLU A 82 0.27 10.59 13.27
C GLU A 82 -0.87 9.60 13.52
N PHE A 83 -0.84 9.01 14.72
CA PHE A 83 -1.86 8.05 15.12
C PHE A 83 -3.25 8.69 15.12
N VAL A 84 -4.15 8.03 14.39
CA VAL A 84 -5.58 8.31 14.41
C VAL A 84 -6.30 6.97 14.42
N GLU A 85 -7.19 6.75 15.37
CA GLU A 85 -7.92 5.48 15.53
C GLU A 85 -8.72 5.13 14.25
N TYR A 86 -9.35 6.15 13.63
CA TYR A 86 -10.10 5.99 12.37
C TYR A 86 -9.54 6.94 11.32
N ARG A 87 -9.06 6.40 10.22
CA ARG A 87 -8.58 7.14 9.06
C ARG A 87 -9.63 7.17 7.96
N PRO A 88 -10.47 8.21 7.88
CA PRO A 88 -11.52 8.28 6.87
C PRO A 88 -10.92 8.46 5.47
N TYR A 89 -11.54 7.86 4.45
CA TYR A 89 -11.20 8.14 3.05
C TYR A 89 -11.58 9.57 2.65
N ASP A 90 -12.67 10.06 3.23
CA ASP A 90 -13.15 11.44 3.08
C ASP A 90 -13.29 12.04 4.48
N PRO A 91 -12.66 13.20 4.77
CA PRO A 91 -12.77 13.87 6.07
C PRO A 91 -14.20 14.19 6.54
N SER A 92 -15.15 14.23 5.62
CA SER A 92 -16.57 14.48 5.93
C SER A 92 -17.34 13.22 6.38
N THR A 93 -16.73 12.03 6.31
CA THR A 93 -17.38 10.76 6.65
C THR A 93 -16.45 9.79 7.35
N THR A 94 -17.03 8.95 8.21
CA THR A 94 -16.33 7.82 8.86
C THR A 94 -16.78 6.47 8.32
N ILE A 95 -17.73 6.44 7.38
CA ILE A 95 -18.39 5.20 6.91
C ILE A 95 -17.39 4.16 6.37
N PHE A 96 -16.29 4.59 5.75
CA PHE A 96 -15.26 3.73 5.17
C PHE A 96 -13.89 3.98 5.79
N ALA A 97 -13.85 4.33 7.08
CA ALA A 97 -12.60 4.57 7.78
C ALA A 97 -11.73 3.30 7.86
N ASN A 98 -10.44 3.48 7.84
CA ASN A 98 -9.49 2.46 8.24
C ASN A 98 -9.32 2.52 9.76
N TYR A 99 -9.50 1.38 10.42
CA TYR A 99 -9.41 1.26 11.87
C TYR A 99 -8.01 0.86 12.30
N HIS A 100 -7.51 1.52 13.35
CA HIS A 100 -6.23 1.26 13.99
C HIS A 100 -6.44 1.30 15.50
N SER A 101 -6.31 0.18 16.20
CA SER A 101 -6.50 0.14 17.65
C SER A 101 -5.31 0.75 18.42
N GLU A 102 -4.17 0.91 17.77
CA GLU A 102 -2.93 1.39 18.38
C GLU A 102 -2.02 2.07 17.35
N PRO A 103 -1.06 2.90 17.77
CA PRO A 103 -0.03 3.43 16.87
C PRO A 103 0.79 2.30 16.23
N PHE A 104 1.30 2.52 15.03
CA PHE A 104 2.32 1.63 14.49
C PHE A 104 3.61 1.71 15.31
N GLN A 105 4.29 0.56 15.48
CA GLN A 105 5.55 0.47 16.21
C GLN A 105 6.77 0.95 15.41
N ALA A 106 6.58 1.41 14.17
CA ALA A 106 7.60 2.06 13.36
C ALA A 106 7.00 3.32 12.72
N ASP A 107 7.79 4.41 12.73
CA ASP A 107 7.34 5.72 12.26
C ASP A 107 7.22 5.84 10.74
N ASP A 108 7.82 4.92 10.00
CA ASP A 108 7.94 4.94 8.55
C ASP A 108 7.02 3.93 7.84
N VAL A 109 6.01 3.43 8.55
CA VAL A 109 4.99 2.57 7.95
C VAL A 109 4.17 3.38 6.94
N PHE A 110 4.04 2.84 5.74
CA PHE A 110 3.04 3.28 4.79
C PHE A 110 2.41 2.07 4.09
N PHE A 111 1.24 2.23 3.51
CA PHE A 111 0.54 1.09 2.93
C PHE A 111 -0.43 1.46 1.80
N LEU A 112 -0.64 0.49 0.92
CA LEU A 112 -1.69 0.52 -0.09
C LEU A 112 -2.94 -0.17 0.46
N ASP A 113 -4.08 0.44 0.19
CA ASP A 113 -5.39 -0.05 0.60
C ASP A 113 -6.18 -0.55 -0.61
N GLY A 114 -6.51 -1.81 -0.60
CA GLY A 114 -7.36 -2.44 -1.58
C GLY A 114 -8.73 -2.80 -1.01
N LEU A 115 -9.72 -2.87 -1.88
CA LEU A 115 -11.09 -3.22 -1.53
C LEU A 115 -11.17 -4.51 -0.68
N GLY A 116 -11.99 -4.48 0.38
CA GLY A 116 -12.15 -5.61 1.29
C GLY A 116 -10.98 -5.79 2.25
N LYS A 117 -10.28 -4.71 2.55
CA LYS A 117 -9.14 -4.68 3.47
C LYS A 117 -7.94 -5.51 3.01
N LYS A 118 -7.72 -5.57 1.70
CA LYS A 118 -6.45 -6.05 1.16
C LYS A 118 -5.37 -4.99 1.39
N ARG A 119 -4.21 -5.38 1.89
CA ARG A 119 -3.17 -4.44 2.33
C ARG A 119 -1.79 -4.85 1.84
N LEU A 120 -1.05 -3.86 1.39
CA LEU A 120 0.38 -4.01 1.18
C LEU A 120 1.08 -2.97 2.07
N TYR A 121 1.56 -3.42 3.23
CA TYR A 121 2.32 -2.57 4.14
C TYR A 121 3.79 -2.60 3.77
N VAL A 122 4.44 -1.46 3.91
CA VAL A 122 5.87 -1.27 3.71
C VAL A 122 6.45 -0.58 4.94
N VAL A 123 7.51 -1.17 5.51
CA VAL A 123 8.21 -0.66 6.69
C VAL A 123 9.71 -0.62 6.40
N PRO A 124 10.21 0.47 5.79
CA PRO A 124 11.59 0.55 5.34
C PRO A 124 12.63 0.33 6.45
N SER A 125 12.43 0.92 7.63
CA SER A 125 13.34 0.78 8.78
C SER A 125 13.50 -0.67 9.27
N LYS A 126 12.54 -1.55 8.95
CA LYS A 126 12.55 -2.97 9.30
C LYS A 126 12.82 -3.89 8.12
N SER A 127 13.08 -3.33 6.93
CA SER A 127 13.21 -4.09 5.68
C SER A 127 12.04 -5.06 5.49
N LEU A 128 10.83 -4.63 5.80
CA LEU A 128 9.64 -5.46 5.88
C LEU A 128 8.57 -5.03 4.89
N VAL A 129 8.08 -5.99 4.12
CA VAL A 129 6.89 -5.85 3.27
C VAL A 129 5.88 -6.92 3.66
N ILE A 130 4.65 -6.51 3.94
CA ILE A 130 3.59 -7.42 4.36
C ILE A 130 2.44 -7.30 3.38
N LEU A 131 2.05 -8.41 2.78
CA LEU A 131 0.86 -8.47 1.94
C LEU A 131 -0.25 -9.28 2.63
N ARG A 132 -1.34 -8.63 2.93
CA ARG A 132 -2.59 -9.26 3.38
C ARG A 132 -3.53 -9.40 2.20
N THR A 133 -3.92 -10.64 1.91
CA THR A 133 -4.97 -10.98 0.93
C THR A 133 -6.05 -11.84 1.61
N GLY A 134 -7.13 -12.11 0.91
CA GLY A 134 -8.18 -12.99 1.40
C GLY A 134 -9.58 -12.37 1.32
N PRO A 135 -10.56 -12.96 2.00
CA PRO A 135 -11.94 -12.46 2.03
C PRO A 135 -12.03 -11.04 2.56
N ASN A 136 -13.10 -10.36 2.23
CA ASN A 136 -13.42 -9.07 2.82
C ASN A 136 -13.57 -9.21 4.35
N SER A 137 -13.04 -8.22 5.08
CA SER A 137 -13.14 -8.16 6.53
C SER A 137 -13.56 -6.75 6.92
N SER A 138 -14.74 -6.60 7.51
CA SER A 138 -15.22 -5.30 8.02
C SER A 138 -14.47 -4.85 9.28
N GLU A 139 -13.96 -5.82 10.05
CA GLU A 139 -13.35 -5.60 11.37
C GLU A 139 -11.81 -5.68 11.33
N TRP A 140 -11.22 -5.44 10.16
CA TRP A 140 -9.77 -5.47 10.03
C TRP A 140 -9.13 -4.30 10.76
N ASP A 141 -8.24 -4.60 11.71
CA ASP A 141 -7.39 -3.64 12.40
C ASP A 141 -6.06 -3.52 11.64
N ASP A 142 -5.83 -2.35 11.07
CA ASP A 142 -4.66 -2.10 10.21
C ASP A 142 -3.34 -2.03 10.98
N SER A 143 -3.36 -1.86 12.32
CA SER A 143 -2.15 -1.81 13.16
C SER A 143 -1.69 -3.17 13.67
N LYS A 144 -2.59 -4.10 13.94
CA LYS A 144 -2.28 -5.37 14.64
C LYS A 144 -1.25 -6.23 13.91
N LEU A 145 -1.50 -6.55 12.65
CA LEU A 145 -0.59 -7.44 11.90
C LEU A 145 0.80 -6.82 11.70
N PRO A 146 0.94 -5.56 11.24
CA PRO A 146 2.25 -4.94 11.15
C PRO A 146 2.98 -4.89 12.49
N ASN A 147 2.32 -4.47 13.56
CA ASN A 147 2.94 -4.36 14.88
C ASN A 147 3.41 -5.71 15.43
N LEU A 148 2.63 -6.76 15.24
CA LEU A 148 3.03 -8.11 15.64
C LEU A 148 4.32 -8.54 14.92
N LEU A 149 4.44 -8.28 13.63
CA LEU A 149 5.62 -8.64 12.85
C LEU A 149 6.81 -7.72 13.15
N ILE A 150 6.59 -6.41 13.33
CA ILE A 150 7.63 -5.46 13.74
C ILE A 150 8.20 -5.86 15.09
N GLY A 151 7.34 -6.19 16.07
CA GLY A 151 7.75 -6.63 17.39
C GLY A 151 8.55 -7.93 17.38
N ALA A 152 8.26 -8.85 16.45
CA ALA A 152 9.00 -10.10 16.31
C ALA A 152 10.40 -9.94 15.66
N LEU A 153 10.69 -8.77 15.05
CA LEU A 153 11.98 -8.46 14.44
C LEU A 153 12.92 -7.66 15.39
N ASN A 154 12.45 -7.28 16.56
CA ASN A 154 13.23 -6.61 17.59
C ASN A 154 13.77 -7.64 18.56
#